data_7cc493a8c6f7472f0e2387fcf8c15590
#
_entry.id   7cc493a8c6f7472f0e2387fcf8c15590
#
_cell.length_a   1.000
_cell.length_b   1.000
_cell.length_c   1.000
_cell.angle_alpha   90.00
_cell.angle_beta   90.00
_cell.angle_gamma   90.00
#
_symmetry.space_group_name_H-M   'P 1'
#
loop_
_entity.id
_entity.type
_entity.pdbx_description
1 polymer ?
#
loop_
_entity_poly.entity_id
_entity_poly.type
_entity_poly.pdbx_seq_one_letter_code
_entity_poly.pdbx_strand_id
1 'polypeptide(L)'
;MQELARLSCEEYHKVDKLHIVVVLDDVRSLNNIGSIFRTADAFLIEKIYLCGITATPPSPDIHKTALGAEDSVEWEYVDNVVNLVENLQENGYQVCAIEQVNGSVNLLDFTVDKYAKYAVVLGNEVKGVKQEVVDKADCCIELPQYGTKHSLNVSITAGIVMWQLFSTMR
;
A
#
# COMPACT_ATOMS: atom_id res chain seq x y z
N MET A 1 10.45 -24.04 -19.51
CA MET A 1 9.88 -22.81 -18.88
C MET A 1 10.81 -21.69 -19.31
N GLN A 2 10.37 -20.78 -20.20
CA GLN A 2 11.18 -19.60 -20.54
C GLN A 2 11.32 -18.78 -19.25
N GLU A 3 12.56 -18.50 -18.82
CA GLU A 3 12.81 -17.51 -17.78
C GLU A 3 12.25 -16.17 -18.28
N LEU A 4 11.18 -15.70 -17.64
CA LEU A 4 10.74 -14.33 -17.82
C LEU A 4 11.93 -13.44 -17.42
N ALA A 5 12.41 -12.62 -18.35
CA ALA A 5 13.46 -11.65 -18.10
C ALA A 5 13.01 -10.74 -16.96
N ARG A 6 13.56 -10.96 -15.75
CA ARG A 6 13.32 -10.13 -14.58
C ARG A 6 14.28 -8.95 -14.62
N LEU A 7 13.80 -7.78 -14.24
CA LEU A 7 14.63 -6.61 -14.08
C LEU A 7 15.66 -6.84 -12.97
N SER A 8 16.88 -6.40 -13.17
CA SER A 8 17.81 -6.19 -12.06
C SER A 8 17.34 -5.02 -11.20
N CYS A 9 17.86 -4.90 -9.97
CA CYS A 9 17.55 -3.76 -9.10
C CYS A 9 17.89 -2.42 -9.76
N GLU A 10 19.03 -2.35 -10.48
CA GLU A 10 19.44 -1.14 -11.22
C GLU A 10 18.48 -0.80 -12.37
N GLU A 11 18.00 -1.80 -13.09
CA GLU A 11 17.01 -1.61 -14.15
C GLU A 11 15.66 -1.21 -13.56
N TYR A 12 15.25 -1.81 -12.43
CA TYR A 12 14.03 -1.47 -11.73
C TYR A 12 13.98 0.01 -11.33
N HIS A 13 15.08 0.57 -10.82
CA HIS A 13 15.15 2.00 -10.47
C HIS A 13 15.00 2.95 -11.67
N LYS A 14 15.29 2.48 -12.89
CA LYS A 14 15.19 3.28 -14.12
C LYS A 14 13.82 3.20 -14.81
N VAL A 15 12.99 2.24 -14.42
CA VAL A 15 11.64 2.07 -15.00
C VAL A 15 10.69 3.08 -14.36
N ASP A 16 9.85 3.70 -15.18
CA ASP A 16 8.78 4.57 -14.70
C ASP A 16 7.82 3.81 -13.79
N LYS A 17 7.58 4.36 -12.61
CA LYS A 17 6.66 3.80 -11.63
C LYS A 17 5.25 4.32 -11.87
N LEU A 18 4.26 3.54 -11.46
CA LEU A 18 2.89 4.04 -11.33
C LEU A 18 2.82 5.02 -10.17
N HIS A 19 2.07 6.10 -10.35
CA HIS A 19 1.85 7.09 -9.28
C HIS A 19 0.91 6.55 -8.20
N ILE A 20 1.37 5.48 -7.57
CA ILE A 20 0.71 4.81 -6.44
C ILE A 20 1.73 4.74 -5.32
N VAL A 21 1.38 5.30 -4.17
CA VAL A 21 2.13 5.11 -2.93
C VAL A 21 1.31 4.29 -1.94
N VAL A 22 1.98 3.47 -1.14
CA VAL A 22 1.36 2.66 -0.09
C VAL A 22 1.83 3.19 1.25
N VAL A 23 0.89 3.45 2.14
CA VAL A 23 1.14 3.94 3.50
C VAL A 23 0.76 2.85 4.49
N LEU A 24 1.72 2.39 5.29
CA LEU A 24 1.52 1.39 6.33
C LEU A 24 1.52 2.09 7.69
N ASP A 25 0.33 2.28 8.27
CA ASP A 25 0.16 2.96 9.56
C ASP A 25 0.04 1.95 10.70
N ASP A 26 1.05 1.90 11.55
CA ASP A 26 1.12 0.99 12.71
C ASP A 26 0.97 -0.50 12.36
N VAL A 27 1.44 -0.93 11.19
CA VAL A 27 1.46 -2.35 10.80
C VAL A 27 2.52 -3.08 11.62
N ARG A 28 2.10 -4.13 12.34
CA ARG A 28 2.94 -4.82 13.33
C ARG A 28 3.71 -6.01 12.77
N SER A 29 3.11 -6.73 11.85
CA SER A 29 3.67 -7.98 11.34
C SER A 29 4.76 -7.71 10.32
N LEU A 30 5.99 -8.07 10.66
CA LEU A 30 7.16 -7.99 9.78
C LEU A 30 6.97 -8.80 8.49
N ASN A 31 6.31 -9.95 8.59
CA ASN A 31 5.99 -10.78 7.42
C ASN A 31 4.98 -10.09 6.48
N ASN A 32 4.00 -9.38 7.04
CA ASN A 32 3.06 -8.60 6.23
C ASN A 32 3.78 -7.46 5.50
N ILE A 33 4.66 -6.74 6.20
CA ILE A 33 5.47 -5.65 5.63
C ILE A 33 6.29 -6.19 4.45
N GLY A 34 7.02 -7.28 4.63
CA GLY A 34 7.81 -7.89 3.56
C GLY A 34 6.97 -8.36 2.38
N SER A 35 5.80 -8.96 2.64
CA SER A 35 4.86 -9.38 1.59
C SER A 35 4.34 -8.20 0.78
N ILE A 36 4.11 -7.05 1.43
CA ILE A 36 3.68 -5.82 0.76
C ILE A 36 4.80 -5.27 -0.11
N PHE A 37 6.05 -5.24 0.37
CA PHE A 37 7.21 -4.87 -0.46
C PHE A 37 7.29 -5.72 -1.73
N ARG A 38 7.16 -7.04 -1.60
CA ARG A 38 7.21 -7.96 -2.75
C ARG A 38 6.09 -7.71 -3.76
N THR A 39 4.90 -7.40 -3.30
CA THR A 39 3.77 -7.07 -4.17
C THR A 39 3.94 -5.70 -4.82
N ALA A 40 4.47 -4.73 -4.09
CA ALA A 40 4.76 -3.38 -4.59
C ALA A 40 5.83 -3.41 -5.69
N ASP A 41 6.86 -4.23 -5.53
CA ASP A 41 7.87 -4.48 -6.57
C ASP A 41 7.22 -5.02 -7.85
N ALA A 42 6.37 -6.04 -7.73
CA ALA A 42 5.71 -6.68 -8.87
C ALA A 42 4.80 -5.74 -9.67
N PHE A 43 4.23 -4.71 -9.03
CA PHE A 43 3.28 -3.77 -9.65
C PHE A 43 3.87 -2.38 -9.89
N LEU A 44 5.18 -2.20 -9.79
CA LEU A 44 5.87 -0.94 -10.04
C LEU A 44 5.30 0.22 -9.20
N ILE A 45 4.99 -0.05 -7.93
CA ILE A 45 4.53 0.95 -6.97
C ILE A 45 5.65 1.98 -6.74
N GLU A 46 5.29 3.26 -6.69
CA GLU A 46 6.24 4.36 -6.60
C GLU A 46 7.02 4.35 -5.29
N LYS A 47 6.33 4.22 -4.14
CA LYS A 47 6.95 4.28 -2.82
C LYS A 47 6.08 3.61 -1.75
N ILE A 48 6.73 3.10 -0.70
CA ILE A 48 6.08 2.67 0.54
C ILE A 48 6.47 3.63 1.67
N TYR A 49 5.49 4.16 2.38
CA TYR A 49 5.69 4.89 3.63
C TYR A 49 5.42 3.96 4.82
N LEU A 50 6.36 3.92 5.74
CA LEU A 50 6.31 3.12 6.96
C LEU A 50 6.08 4.07 8.14
N CYS A 51 4.88 4.03 8.75
CA CYS A 51 4.49 5.03 9.73
C CYS A 51 4.33 4.46 11.14
N GLY A 52 4.59 5.30 12.13
CA GLY A 52 4.42 4.98 13.54
C GLY A 52 5.27 3.79 13.98
N ILE A 53 4.64 2.74 14.52
CA ILE A 53 5.35 1.53 14.98
C ILE A 53 5.71 0.54 13.86
N THR A 54 5.38 0.85 12.61
CA THR A 54 5.72 0.00 11.47
C THR A 54 7.24 -0.12 11.35
N ALA A 55 7.74 -1.35 11.40
CA ALA A 55 9.17 -1.62 11.32
C ALA A 55 9.74 -1.32 9.93
N THR A 56 11.02 -0.96 9.90
CA THR A 56 11.74 -0.60 8.69
C THR A 56 12.81 -1.63 8.32
N PRO A 57 13.16 -1.77 7.03
CA PRO A 57 14.40 -2.45 6.66
C PRO A 57 15.64 -1.72 7.23
N PRO A 58 16.78 -2.40 7.46
CA PRO A 58 16.96 -3.84 7.24
C PRO A 58 16.37 -4.68 8.40
N SER A 59 15.68 -5.74 8.07
CA SER A 59 15.15 -6.69 9.04
C SER A 59 15.12 -8.10 8.43
N PRO A 60 15.71 -9.12 9.08
CA PRO A 60 15.69 -10.50 8.60
C PRO A 60 14.26 -11.04 8.41
N ASP A 61 13.32 -10.62 9.25
CA ASP A 61 11.94 -11.08 9.17
C ASP A 61 11.13 -10.39 8.07
N ILE A 62 11.45 -9.14 7.73
CA ILE A 62 10.94 -8.48 6.53
C ILE A 62 11.51 -9.16 5.29
N HIS A 63 12.83 -9.40 5.27
CA HIS A 63 13.53 -10.02 4.14
C HIS A 63 12.99 -11.40 3.78
N LYS A 64 12.56 -12.20 4.76
CA LYS A 64 12.00 -13.55 4.51
C LYS A 64 10.83 -13.56 3.53
N THR A 65 10.01 -12.53 3.52
CA THR A 65 8.83 -12.43 2.65
C THR A 65 9.00 -11.43 1.52
N ALA A 66 9.82 -10.40 1.72
CA ALA A 66 10.16 -9.41 0.70
C ALA A 66 11.10 -9.98 -0.39
N LEU A 67 12.00 -10.89 -0.03
CA LEU A 67 12.95 -11.55 -0.94
C LEU A 67 13.81 -10.56 -1.75
N GLY A 68 14.23 -9.46 -1.14
CA GLY A 68 15.02 -8.41 -1.77
C GLY A 68 14.21 -7.25 -2.37
N ALA A 69 12.88 -7.31 -2.37
CA ALA A 69 12.05 -6.22 -2.86
C ALA A 69 12.20 -4.93 -2.03
N GLU A 70 12.62 -5.03 -0.77
CA GLU A 70 12.96 -3.89 0.07
C GLU A 70 14.18 -3.10 -0.40
N ASP A 71 14.98 -3.68 -1.29
CA ASP A 71 16.13 -3.00 -1.92
C ASP A 71 15.76 -2.35 -3.26
N SER A 72 14.66 -2.80 -3.87
CA SER A 72 14.16 -2.31 -5.16
C SER A 72 13.15 -1.18 -5.00
N VAL A 73 12.15 -1.39 -4.12
CA VAL A 73 11.05 -0.43 -3.92
C VAL A 73 11.51 0.70 -3.00
N GLU A 74 11.34 1.94 -3.46
CA GLU A 74 11.57 3.13 -2.63
C GLU A 74 10.70 3.09 -1.37
N TRP A 75 11.29 3.42 -0.23
CA TRP A 75 10.54 3.53 1.03
C TRP A 75 11.07 4.63 1.93
N GLU A 76 10.23 5.10 2.84
CA GLU A 76 10.57 6.16 3.79
C GLU A 76 9.82 5.91 5.11
N TYR A 77 10.51 6.15 6.24
CA TYR A 77 9.84 6.18 7.53
C TYR A 77 9.30 7.57 7.84
N VAL A 78 8.05 7.63 8.29
CA VAL A 78 7.39 8.87 8.72
C VAL A 78 6.70 8.64 10.06
N ASP A 79 7.06 9.42 11.07
CA ASP A 79 6.52 9.26 12.43
C ASP A 79 5.01 9.56 12.49
N ASN A 80 4.56 10.64 11.85
CA ASN A 80 3.18 11.11 11.92
C ASN A 80 2.45 10.89 10.58
N VAL A 81 1.58 9.89 10.55
CA VAL A 81 0.80 9.54 9.36
C VAL A 81 -0.18 10.65 8.95
N VAL A 82 -0.72 11.42 9.89
CA VAL A 82 -1.70 12.49 9.60
C VAL A 82 -1.03 13.60 8.81
N ASN A 83 0.18 14.02 9.23
CA ASN A 83 0.97 15.00 8.49
C ASN A 83 1.36 14.49 7.10
N LEU A 84 1.66 13.19 7.00
CA LEU A 84 1.95 12.57 5.71
C LEU A 84 0.74 12.61 4.77
N VAL A 85 -0.45 12.32 5.27
CA VAL A 85 -1.70 12.37 4.49
C VAL A 85 -1.91 13.77 3.93
N GLU A 86 -1.79 14.80 4.76
CA GLU A 86 -1.91 16.20 4.32
C GLU A 86 -0.88 16.55 3.24
N ASN A 87 0.37 16.16 3.44
CA ASN A 87 1.45 16.38 2.47
C ASN A 87 1.18 15.66 1.12
N LEU A 88 0.70 14.43 1.16
CA LEU A 88 0.36 13.68 -0.04
C LEU A 88 -0.78 14.35 -0.82
N GLN A 89 -1.82 14.84 -0.12
CA GLN A 89 -2.92 15.60 -0.73
C GLN A 89 -2.44 16.90 -1.38
N GLU A 90 -1.55 17.64 -0.70
CA GLU A 90 -0.93 18.86 -1.27
C GLU A 90 -0.10 18.56 -2.53
N ASN A 91 0.46 17.35 -2.64
CA ASN A 91 1.21 16.89 -3.82
C ASN A 91 0.32 16.21 -4.88
N GLY A 92 -1.01 16.31 -4.73
CA GLY A 92 -1.99 15.87 -5.72
C GLY A 92 -2.32 14.38 -5.67
N TYR A 93 -1.97 13.67 -4.58
CA TYR A 93 -2.43 12.29 -4.38
C TYR A 93 -3.85 12.27 -3.84
N GLN A 94 -4.69 11.44 -4.43
CA GLN A 94 -5.96 11.05 -3.84
C GLN A 94 -5.68 10.02 -2.74
N VAL A 95 -5.92 10.40 -1.49
CA VAL A 95 -5.67 9.53 -0.33
C VAL A 95 -6.90 8.66 -0.09
N CYS A 96 -6.72 7.35 -0.20
CA CYS A 96 -7.73 6.33 -0.02
C CYS A 96 -7.41 5.51 1.24
N ALA A 97 -8.18 5.66 2.29
CA ALA A 97 -8.08 4.81 3.48
C ALA A 97 -8.78 3.47 3.19
N ILE A 98 -8.09 2.36 3.41
CA ILE A 98 -8.65 1.03 3.22
C ILE A 98 -9.26 0.57 4.53
N GLU A 99 -10.55 0.90 4.70
CA GLU A 99 -11.27 0.64 5.93
C GLU A 99 -12.79 0.57 5.67
N GLN A 100 -13.48 -0.27 6.43
CA GLN A 100 -14.92 -0.37 6.41
C GLN A 100 -15.54 0.62 7.40
N VAL A 101 -16.06 1.72 6.87
CA VAL A 101 -16.70 2.79 7.66
C VAL A 101 -17.99 3.23 7.00
N ASN A 102 -18.79 4.02 7.73
CA ASN A 102 -19.99 4.63 7.12
C ASN A 102 -19.58 5.52 5.95
N GLY A 103 -20.13 5.25 4.78
CA GLY A 103 -19.83 5.99 3.55
C GLY A 103 -18.60 5.49 2.78
N SER A 104 -18.02 4.36 3.18
CA SER A 104 -16.97 3.71 2.36
C SER A 104 -17.53 3.27 1.01
N VAL A 105 -16.69 3.33 -0.01
CA VAL A 105 -16.99 2.86 -1.37
C VAL A 105 -16.51 1.41 -1.50
N ASN A 106 -17.36 0.55 -2.02
CA ASN A 106 -16.95 -0.81 -2.33
C ASN A 106 -15.89 -0.81 -3.42
N LEU A 107 -14.81 -1.58 -3.24
CA LEU A 107 -13.71 -1.66 -4.22
C LEU A 107 -14.20 -2.05 -5.63
N LEU A 108 -15.27 -2.85 -5.73
CA LEU A 108 -15.85 -3.23 -7.03
C LEU A 108 -16.49 -2.05 -7.77
N ASP A 109 -16.94 -1.03 -7.02
CA ASP A 109 -17.61 0.16 -7.55
C ASP A 109 -16.64 1.36 -7.64
N PHE A 110 -15.42 1.20 -7.12
CA PHE A 110 -14.42 2.26 -7.14
C PHE A 110 -13.88 2.47 -8.56
N THR A 111 -14.13 3.65 -9.10
CA THR A 111 -13.66 4.03 -10.43
C THR A 111 -12.24 4.57 -10.36
N VAL A 112 -11.29 3.89 -10.98
CA VAL A 112 -9.90 4.30 -11.05
C VAL A 112 -9.69 5.25 -12.24
N ASP A 113 -9.19 6.44 -11.97
CA ASP A 113 -8.66 7.34 -13.01
C ASP A 113 -7.19 6.98 -13.28
N LYS A 114 -6.89 6.53 -14.48
CA LYS A 114 -5.53 6.10 -14.84
C LYS A 114 -4.48 7.21 -14.86
N TYR A 115 -4.89 8.46 -14.81
CA TYR A 115 -4.00 9.63 -14.79
C TYR A 115 -3.87 10.26 -13.40
N ALA A 116 -4.63 9.79 -12.43
CA ALA A 116 -4.54 10.26 -11.05
C ALA A 116 -3.34 9.67 -10.32
N LYS A 117 -3.01 10.27 -9.18
CA LYS A 117 -2.05 9.74 -8.21
C LYS A 117 -2.82 9.21 -7.01
N TYR A 118 -2.47 8.04 -6.53
CA TYR A 118 -3.16 7.40 -5.42
C TYR A 118 -2.24 7.15 -4.24
N ALA A 119 -2.71 7.45 -3.04
CA ALA A 119 -2.10 7.03 -1.79
C ALA A 119 -3.04 6.06 -1.07
N VAL A 120 -2.63 4.82 -0.94
CA VAL A 120 -3.40 3.75 -0.30
C VAL A 120 -2.94 3.61 1.15
N VAL A 121 -3.79 3.93 2.11
CA VAL A 121 -3.46 3.82 3.54
C VAL A 121 -4.05 2.54 4.12
N LEU A 122 -3.17 1.72 4.67
CA LEU A 122 -3.49 0.46 5.36
C LEU A 122 -3.13 0.60 6.84
N GLY A 123 -4.03 0.18 7.70
CA GLY A 123 -3.88 0.34 9.14
C GLY A 123 -3.40 -0.91 9.86
N ASN A 124 -3.36 -0.78 11.19
CA ASN A 124 -3.00 -1.83 12.12
C ASN A 124 -3.93 -3.05 11.99
N GLU A 125 -3.38 -4.25 12.13
CA GLU A 125 -4.09 -5.52 11.93
C GLU A 125 -5.26 -5.73 12.93
N VAL A 126 -5.24 -5.03 14.05
CA VAL A 126 -6.27 -5.14 15.09
C VAL A 126 -7.16 -3.91 15.17
N LYS A 127 -6.55 -2.73 15.07
CA LYS A 127 -7.23 -1.44 15.27
C LYS A 127 -7.74 -0.81 13.98
N GLY A 128 -7.28 -1.30 12.82
CA GLY A 128 -7.57 -0.69 11.52
C GLY A 128 -6.83 0.64 11.30
N VAL A 129 -7.34 1.42 10.38
CA VAL A 129 -6.84 2.77 10.09
C VAL A 129 -7.29 3.75 11.18
N LYS A 130 -6.38 4.63 11.63
CA LYS A 130 -6.70 5.65 12.64
C LYS A 130 -7.85 6.55 12.20
N GLN A 131 -8.76 6.88 13.12
CA GLN A 131 -9.91 7.72 12.81
C GLN A 131 -9.51 9.08 12.23
N GLU A 132 -8.44 9.68 12.72
CA GLU A 132 -7.90 10.94 12.20
C GLU A 132 -7.50 10.85 10.72
N VAL A 133 -7.00 9.70 10.28
CA VAL A 133 -6.66 9.43 8.88
C VAL A 133 -7.94 9.22 8.06
N VAL A 134 -8.90 8.46 8.58
CA VAL A 134 -10.21 8.25 7.96
C VAL A 134 -10.92 9.59 7.72
N ASP A 135 -10.89 10.47 8.72
CA ASP A 135 -11.55 11.79 8.65
C ASP A 135 -10.90 12.74 7.62
N LYS A 136 -9.60 12.57 7.35
CA LYS A 136 -8.85 13.40 6.40
C LYS A 136 -8.74 12.80 5.00
N ALA A 137 -8.92 11.50 4.86
CA ALA A 137 -8.83 10.82 3.57
C ALA A 137 -9.86 11.36 2.56
N ASP A 138 -9.49 11.38 1.28
CA ASP A 138 -10.40 11.81 0.21
C ASP A 138 -11.53 10.79 0.00
N CYS A 139 -11.27 9.52 0.29
CA CYS A 139 -12.27 8.46 0.33
C CYS A 139 -11.83 7.31 1.23
N CYS A 140 -12.80 6.52 1.66
CA CYS A 140 -12.57 5.22 2.27
C CYS A 140 -13.03 4.12 1.30
N ILE A 141 -12.21 3.09 1.14
CA ILE A 141 -12.51 1.96 0.26
C ILE A 141 -12.62 0.71 1.11
N GLU A 142 -13.70 -0.02 0.96
CA GLU A 142 -13.89 -1.32 1.59
C GLU A 142 -13.80 -2.47 0.58
N LEU A 143 -13.22 -3.59 1.01
CA LEU A 143 -13.27 -4.84 0.28
C LEU A 143 -14.51 -5.64 0.73
N PRO A 144 -15.40 -6.03 -0.19
CA PRO A 144 -16.57 -6.80 0.19
C PRO A 144 -16.17 -8.17 0.72
N GLN A 145 -16.72 -8.54 1.85
CA GLN A 145 -16.45 -9.82 2.50
C GLN A 145 -17.77 -10.48 2.87
N TYR A 146 -17.91 -11.76 2.50
CA TYR A 146 -19.13 -12.54 2.70
C TYR A 146 -18.91 -13.76 3.62
N GLY A 147 -17.73 -13.85 4.22
CA GLY A 147 -17.33 -14.94 5.09
C GLY A 147 -17.67 -14.68 6.58
N THR A 148 -17.09 -15.48 7.45
CA THR A 148 -17.30 -15.40 8.90
C THR A 148 -16.32 -14.47 9.62
N LYS A 149 -15.29 -13.96 8.93
CA LYS A 149 -14.26 -13.09 9.51
C LYS A 149 -14.56 -11.63 9.18
N HIS A 150 -14.17 -10.75 10.09
CA HIS A 150 -14.44 -9.30 9.96
C HIS A 150 -13.42 -8.57 9.08
N SER A 151 -12.27 -9.17 8.82
CA SER A 151 -11.22 -8.55 8.00
C SER A 151 -10.35 -9.59 7.30
N LEU A 152 -9.76 -9.19 6.17
CA LEU A 152 -8.68 -9.91 5.50
C LEU A 152 -7.34 -9.58 6.15
N ASN A 153 -6.34 -10.43 5.92
CA ASN A 153 -4.96 -10.10 6.24
C ASN A 153 -4.53 -8.82 5.49
N VAL A 154 -3.81 -7.92 6.17
CA VAL A 154 -3.44 -6.60 5.63
C VAL A 154 -2.60 -6.71 4.35
N SER A 155 -1.70 -7.69 4.24
CA SER A 155 -0.90 -7.87 3.02
C SER A 155 -1.73 -8.40 1.84
N ILE A 156 -2.75 -9.20 2.10
CA ILE A 156 -3.70 -9.65 1.08
C ILE A 156 -4.56 -8.46 0.63
N THR A 157 -5.08 -7.69 1.57
CA THR A 157 -5.83 -6.46 1.27
C THR A 157 -5.01 -5.51 0.40
N ALA A 158 -3.76 -5.26 0.79
CA ALA A 158 -2.83 -4.43 0.02
C ALA A 158 -2.64 -4.96 -1.40
N GLY A 159 -2.45 -6.26 -1.55
CA GLY A 159 -2.27 -6.90 -2.86
C GLY A 159 -3.49 -6.75 -3.77
N ILE A 160 -4.70 -6.93 -3.24
CA ILE A 160 -5.94 -6.76 -3.99
C ILE A 160 -6.12 -5.31 -4.46
N VAL A 161 -5.91 -4.33 -3.57
CA VAL A 161 -6.05 -2.91 -3.90
C VAL A 161 -4.98 -2.47 -4.91
N MET A 162 -3.71 -2.84 -4.68
CA MET A 162 -2.62 -2.55 -5.62
C MET A 162 -2.90 -3.15 -7.00
N TRP A 163 -3.40 -4.39 -7.08
CA TRP A 163 -3.78 -5.01 -8.35
C TRP A 163 -4.90 -4.26 -9.06
N GLN A 164 -5.93 -3.82 -8.34
CA GLN A 164 -7.05 -3.06 -8.91
C GLN A 164 -6.56 -1.76 -9.54
N LEU A 165 -5.72 -1.01 -8.84
CA LEU A 165 -5.13 0.22 -9.37
C LEU A 165 -4.20 -0.06 -10.55
N PHE A 166 -3.25 -0.99 -10.39
CA PHE A 166 -2.28 -1.38 -11.41
C PHE A 166 -2.95 -1.81 -12.71
N SER A 167 -3.95 -2.67 -12.64
CA SER A 167 -4.62 -3.23 -13.83
C SER A 167 -5.35 -2.18 -14.67
N THR A 168 -5.71 -1.06 -14.06
CA THR A 168 -6.40 0.05 -14.75
C THR A 168 -5.41 1.13 -15.24
N MET A 169 -4.35 1.39 -14.47
CA MET A 169 -3.42 2.49 -14.74
C MET A 169 -2.31 2.14 -15.73
N ARG A 170 -2.08 0.84 -15.98
CA ARG A 170 -1.04 0.36 -16.90
C ARG A 170 -1.42 0.46 -18.38
#